data_004f0f47e3dd12534f03ad1eb1a63225
#
_entry.id   004f0f47e3dd12534f03ad1eb1a63225
#
_cell.length_a   1.000
_cell.length_b   1.000
_cell.length_c   1.000
_cell.angle_alpha   90.00
_cell.angle_beta   90.00
_cell.angle_gamma   90.00
#
_symmetry.space_group_name_H-M   'P 1'
#
loop_
_entity.id
_entity.type
_entity.pdbx_description
1 polymer ?
#
loop_
_entity_poly.entity_id
_entity_poly.type
_entity_poly.pdbx_seq_one_letter_code
_entity_poly.pdbx_strand_id
1 'polypeptide(L)'
;MIRKLLVLGASGLTGYKLMRLAKGSFETYGTYNSRGVIESNNESLFKLEIKKDENLRKIFKEIKPDIVVNTTALHNVDYCEGHQEEAFSVNAKAVGTIADLCNNLGSRLIQISTDFLFDGQEGNYSES
;
A
#
# COMPACT_ATOMS: atom_id res chain seq x y z
N MET A 1 -14.13 11.81 16.62
CA MET A 1 -13.77 12.03 15.18
C MET A 1 -13.37 10.71 14.55
N ILE A 2 -13.95 10.38 13.42
CA ILE A 2 -13.62 9.15 12.68
C ILE A 2 -12.26 9.34 12.01
N ARG A 3 -11.35 8.38 12.26
CA ARG A 3 -10.01 8.42 11.63
C ARG A 3 -10.06 8.01 10.17
N LYS A 4 -9.19 8.63 9.37
CA LYS A 4 -9.02 8.34 7.95
C LYS A 4 -8.03 7.21 7.73
N LEU A 5 -8.48 6.17 7.04
CA LEU A 5 -7.68 5.02 6.63
C LEU A 5 -7.45 5.06 5.12
N LEU A 6 -6.20 5.11 4.70
CA LEU A 6 -5.79 4.96 3.30
C LEU A 6 -5.22 3.57 3.06
N VAL A 7 -5.83 2.81 2.15
CA VAL A 7 -5.36 1.50 1.72
C VAL A 7 -4.75 1.62 0.32
N LEU A 8 -3.42 1.49 0.24
CA LEU A 8 -2.71 1.41 -1.03
C LEU A 8 -2.81 -0.03 -1.57
N GLY A 9 -3.32 -0.18 -2.79
CA GLY A 9 -3.57 -1.49 -3.39
C GLY A 9 -4.94 -2.08 -3.05
N ALA A 10 -5.97 -1.24 -2.97
CA ALA A 10 -7.34 -1.65 -2.65
C ALA A 10 -7.99 -2.62 -3.66
N SER A 11 -7.45 -2.75 -4.86
CA SER A 11 -7.91 -3.71 -5.87
C SER A 11 -7.32 -5.12 -5.70
N GLY A 12 -6.30 -5.29 -4.87
CA GLY A 12 -5.75 -6.59 -4.51
C GLY A 12 -6.60 -7.33 -3.49
N LEU A 13 -6.34 -8.64 -3.32
CA LEU A 13 -7.12 -9.49 -2.40
C LEU A 13 -7.14 -8.95 -0.95
N THR A 14 -5.98 -8.63 -0.42
CA THR A 14 -5.83 -8.13 0.97
C THR A 14 -6.43 -6.74 1.10
N GLY A 15 -6.11 -5.83 0.17
CA GLY A 15 -6.63 -4.46 0.19
C GLY A 15 -8.14 -4.40 0.06
N TYR A 16 -8.72 -5.18 -0.82
CA TYR A 16 -10.17 -5.26 -0.99
C TYR A 16 -10.89 -5.73 0.28
N LYS A 17 -10.38 -6.80 0.89
CA LYS A 17 -10.95 -7.31 2.16
C LYS A 17 -10.83 -6.29 3.29
N LEU A 18 -9.67 -5.63 3.39
CA LEU A 18 -9.44 -4.60 4.39
C LEU A 18 -10.41 -3.43 4.24
N MET A 19 -10.60 -2.93 3.02
CA MET A 19 -11.56 -1.86 2.73
C MET A 19 -12.98 -2.20 3.21
N ARG A 20 -13.41 -3.44 2.98
CA ARG A 20 -14.74 -3.90 3.43
C ARG A 20 -14.85 -4.00 4.95
N LEU A 21 -13.84 -4.55 5.60
CA LEU A 21 -13.85 -4.74 7.06
C LEU A 21 -13.74 -3.42 7.82
N ALA A 22 -13.01 -2.45 7.26
CA ALA A 22 -12.82 -1.14 7.87
C ALA A 22 -14.04 -0.20 7.72
N LYS A 23 -14.95 -0.54 6.81
CA LYS A 23 -16.17 0.25 6.56
C LYS A 23 -17.01 0.38 7.82
N GLY A 24 -17.34 1.60 8.19
CA GLY A 24 -18.11 1.91 9.40
C GLY A 24 -17.25 2.19 10.65
N SER A 25 -16.00 1.73 10.69
CA SER A 25 -15.05 2.05 11.78
C SER A 25 -14.08 3.17 11.40
N PHE A 26 -13.84 3.34 10.09
CA PHE A 26 -12.95 4.36 9.54
C PHE A 26 -13.63 5.06 8.36
N GLU A 27 -13.21 6.30 8.10
CA GLU A 27 -13.39 6.95 6.82
C GLU A 27 -12.34 6.37 5.86
N THR A 28 -12.76 5.44 4.99
CA THR A 28 -11.85 4.61 4.19
C THR A 28 -11.63 5.16 2.80
N TYR A 29 -10.37 5.20 2.40
CA TYR A 29 -9.91 5.56 1.06
C TYR A 29 -9.02 4.46 0.52
N GLY A 30 -9.11 4.19 -0.78
CA GLY A 30 -8.32 3.16 -1.42
C GLY A 30 -7.67 3.62 -2.71
N THR A 31 -6.59 2.95 -3.11
CA THR A 31 -5.97 3.18 -4.41
C THR A 31 -5.91 1.91 -5.24
N TYR A 32 -5.95 2.08 -6.55
CA TYR A 32 -5.78 1.00 -7.53
C TYR A 32 -4.91 1.49 -8.70
N ASN A 33 -4.26 0.58 -9.41
CA ASN A 33 -3.48 0.94 -10.59
C ASN A 33 -4.17 0.46 -11.88
N SER A 34 -3.94 -0.79 -12.28
CA SER A 34 -4.40 -1.32 -13.57
C SER A 34 -5.68 -2.13 -13.48
N ARG A 35 -5.93 -2.81 -12.37
CA ARG A 35 -7.16 -3.56 -12.17
C ARG A 35 -8.25 -2.63 -11.67
N GLY A 36 -9.28 -2.43 -12.49
CA GLY A 36 -10.45 -1.68 -12.08
C GLY A 36 -11.13 -2.32 -10.87
N VAL A 37 -11.63 -1.51 -9.97
CA VAL A 37 -12.47 -1.97 -8.87
C VAL A 37 -13.87 -2.18 -9.41
N ILE A 38 -14.49 -3.29 -9.07
CA ILE A 38 -15.79 -3.73 -9.61
C ILE A 38 -16.94 -2.76 -9.25
N GLU A 39 -16.75 -1.90 -8.25
CA GLU A 39 -17.70 -0.88 -7.84
C GLU A 39 -17.23 0.52 -8.32
N SER A 40 -17.57 0.86 -9.54
CA SER A 40 -17.13 2.09 -10.23
C SER A 40 -17.69 3.41 -9.69
N ASN A 41 -18.53 3.40 -8.68
CA ASN A 41 -19.18 4.60 -8.12
C ASN A 41 -18.70 4.95 -6.71
N ASN A 42 -17.54 4.48 -6.30
CA ASN A 42 -17.01 4.78 -4.97
C ASN A 42 -16.07 6.00 -5.05
N GLU A 43 -16.54 7.15 -4.60
CA GLU A 43 -15.77 8.40 -4.53
C GLU A 43 -14.51 8.31 -3.66
N SER A 44 -14.38 7.23 -2.90
CA SER A 44 -13.22 6.95 -2.03
C SER A 44 -12.12 6.11 -2.71
N LEU A 45 -12.22 5.85 -4.01
CA LEU A 45 -11.23 5.07 -4.77
C LEU A 45 -10.51 5.94 -5.79
N PHE A 46 -9.19 5.92 -5.74
CA PHE A 46 -8.31 6.75 -6.56
C PHE A 46 -7.39 5.88 -7.42
N LYS A 47 -7.24 6.25 -8.68
CA LYS A 47 -6.20 5.65 -9.52
C LYS A 47 -4.84 6.20 -9.12
N LEU A 48 -3.89 5.31 -8.82
CA LEU A 48 -2.54 5.66 -8.39
C LEU A 48 -1.50 4.74 -9.02
N GLU A 49 -0.53 5.32 -9.69
CA GLU A 49 0.72 4.66 -10.04
C GLU A 49 1.75 4.93 -8.95
N ILE A 50 2.00 3.92 -8.11
CA ILE A 50 2.78 4.06 -6.88
C ILE A 50 4.25 4.43 -7.11
N LYS A 51 4.79 4.13 -8.30
CA LYS A 51 6.17 4.50 -8.70
C LYS A 51 6.36 6.00 -8.90
N LYS A 52 5.27 6.75 -9.04
CA LYS A 52 5.31 8.20 -9.25
C LYS A 52 5.13 8.95 -7.94
N ASP A 53 6.23 9.46 -7.40
CA ASP A 53 6.26 10.21 -6.14
C ASP A 53 5.25 11.37 -6.12
N GLU A 54 5.07 12.06 -7.24
CA GLU A 54 4.11 13.18 -7.35
C GLU A 54 2.67 12.73 -7.09
N ASN A 55 2.29 11.56 -7.61
CA ASN A 55 0.95 11.01 -7.42
C ASN A 55 0.72 10.62 -5.95
N LEU A 56 1.73 10.02 -5.31
CA LEU A 56 1.69 9.73 -3.87
C LEU A 56 1.53 11.02 -3.06
N ARG A 57 2.36 12.03 -3.30
CA ARG A 57 2.29 13.31 -2.61
C ARG A 57 0.93 13.98 -2.75
N LYS A 58 0.35 13.94 -3.95
CA LYS A 58 -0.97 14.52 -4.23
C LYS A 58 -2.06 13.86 -3.38
N ILE A 59 -2.12 12.52 -3.38
CA ILE A 59 -3.12 11.76 -2.62
C ILE A 59 -2.97 11.98 -1.11
N PHE A 60 -1.75 11.94 -0.60
CA PHE A 60 -1.50 12.19 0.83
C PHE A 60 -1.90 13.60 1.25
N LYS A 61 -1.62 14.60 0.40
CA LYS A 61 -2.03 16.00 0.64
C LYS A 61 -3.54 16.19 0.65
N GLU A 62 -4.24 15.49 -0.24
CA GLU A 62 -5.69 15.56 -0.40
C GLU A 62 -6.42 14.85 0.74
N ILE A 63 -6.04 13.61 1.03
CA ILE A 63 -6.71 12.77 2.02
C ILE A 63 -6.28 13.11 3.44
N LYS A 64 -4.98 13.36 3.68
CA LYS A 64 -4.36 13.52 5.01
C LYS A 64 -4.74 12.35 5.92
N PRO A 65 -4.33 11.11 5.57
CA PRO A 65 -4.73 9.92 6.31
C PRO A 65 -4.12 9.89 7.72
N ASP A 66 -4.85 9.35 8.68
CA ASP A 66 -4.33 9.05 10.03
C ASP A 66 -3.58 7.72 10.05
N ILE A 67 -4.04 6.78 9.20
CA ILE A 67 -3.47 5.43 9.08
C ILE A 67 -3.32 5.11 7.60
N VAL A 68 -2.17 4.56 7.24
CA VAL A 68 -1.90 4.06 5.88
C VAL A 68 -1.55 2.58 5.96
N VAL A 69 -2.22 1.75 5.17
CA VAL A 69 -1.87 0.34 5.00
C VAL A 69 -1.41 0.14 3.56
N ASN A 70 -0.14 -0.19 3.38
CA ASN A 70 0.41 -0.49 2.06
C ASN A 70 0.39 -1.98 1.79
N THR A 71 -0.47 -2.40 0.87
CA THR A 71 -0.59 -3.78 0.38
C THR A 71 -0.02 -3.95 -1.03
N THR A 72 0.57 -2.90 -1.59
CA THR A 72 1.13 -2.94 -2.95
C THR A 72 2.48 -3.63 -2.97
N ALA A 73 2.66 -4.55 -3.90
CA ALA A 73 3.95 -5.20 -4.17
C ALA A 73 3.98 -5.81 -5.56
N LEU A 74 5.15 -5.87 -6.16
CA LEU A 74 5.46 -6.82 -7.22
C LEU A 74 5.90 -8.13 -6.56
N HIS A 75 5.04 -9.15 -6.62
CA HIS A 75 5.20 -10.41 -5.88
C HIS A 75 5.56 -11.62 -6.76
N ASN A 76 5.52 -11.47 -8.09
CA ASN A 76 5.96 -12.52 -8.99
C ASN A 76 7.50 -12.54 -9.00
N VAL A 77 8.09 -13.56 -8.39
CA VAL A 77 9.55 -13.68 -8.21
C VAL A 77 10.28 -13.72 -9.54
N ASP A 78 9.84 -14.56 -10.48
CA ASP A 78 10.47 -14.70 -11.80
C ASP A 78 10.41 -13.39 -12.59
N TYR A 79 9.30 -12.69 -12.51
CA TYR A 79 9.16 -11.36 -13.13
C TYR A 79 10.14 -10.36 -12.50
N CYS A 80 10.23 -10.32 -11.17
CA CYS A 80 11.13 -9.42 -10.45
C CYS A 80 12.60 -9.68 -10.76
N GLU A 81 13.01 -10.94 -10.95
CA GLU A 81 14.38 -11.28 -11.34
C GLU A 81 14.75 -10.70 -12.72
N GLY A 82 13.81 -10.72 -13.67
CA GLY A 82 13.99 -10.12 -14.99
C GLY A 82 13.81 -8.59 -15.04
N HIS A 83 13.19 -7.99 -14.01
CA HIS A 83 12.81 -6.57 -13.96
C HIS A 83 13.19 -5.93 -12.62
N GLN A 84 14.46 -6.04 -12.26
CA GLN A 84 14.96 -5.64 -10.93
C GLN A 84 14.74 -4.17 -10.60
N GLU A 85 14.93 -3.27 -11.58
CA GLU A 85 14.69 -1.83 -11.38
C GLU A 85 13.22 -1.54 -11.05
N GLU A 86 12.29 -2.19 -11.73
CA GLU A 86 10.87 -2.03 -11.46
C GLU A 86 10.49 -2.62 -10.11
N ALA A 87 10.99 -3.81 -9.80
CA ALA A 87 10.78 -4.45 -8.50
C ALA A 87 11.30 -3.57 -7.36
N PHE A 88 12.50 -3.01 -7.49
CA PHE A 88 13.06 -2.08 -6.52
C PHE A 88 12.23 -0.80 -6.39
N SER A 89 11.75 -0.25 -7.51
CA SER A 89 10.94 0.97 -7.51
C SER A 89 9.62 0.78 -6.74
N VAL A 90 8.96 -0.36 -6.88
CA VAL A 90 7.69 -0.65 -6.20
C VAL A 90 7.90 -1.14 -4.78
N ASN A 91 8.81 -2.11 -4.58
CA ASN A 91 8.92 -2.84 -3.31
C ASN A 91 9.85 -2.15 -2.30
N ALA A 92 10.65 -1.19 -2.72
CA ALA A 92 11.58 -0.48 -1.84
C ALA A 92 11.44 1.04 -1.93
N LYS A 93 11.67 1.64 -3.10
CA LYS A 93 11.69 3.11 -3.25
C LYS A 93 10.33 3.74 -2.91
N ALA A 94 9.24 3.19 -3.45
CA ALA A 94 7.90 3.69 -3.15
C ALA A 94 7.55 3.55 -1.67
N VAL A 95 7.97 2.47 -1.02
CA VAL A 95 7.79 2.27 0.43
C VAL A 95 8.53 3.35 1.23
N GLY A 96 9.75 3.71 0.84
CA GLY A 96 10.49 4.83 1.44
C GLY A 96 9.73 6.15 1.32
N THR A 97 9.24 6.48 0.12
CA THR A 97 8.43 7.69 -0.10
C THR A 97 7.16 7.70 0.76
N ILE A 98 6.47 6.56 0.86
CA ILE A 98 5.27 6.42 1.71
C ILE A 98 5.63 6.65 3.18
N ALA A 99 6.72 6.07 3.65
CA ALA A 99 7.18 6.23 5.03
C ALA A 99 7.48 7.70 5.37
N ASP A 100 8.17 8.40 4.48
CA ASP A 100 8.47 9.82 4.63
C ASP A 100 7.18 10.67 4.66
N LEU A 101 6.21 10.38 3.80
CA LEU A 101 4.93 11.07 3.77
C LEU A 101 4.12 10.83 5.05
N CYS A 102 4.12 9.59 5.54
CA CYS A 102 3.48 9.25 6.81
C CYS A 102 4.13 9.99 7.98
N ASN A 103 5.47 9.99 8.03
CA ASN A 103 6.21 10.69 9.08
C ASN A 103 5.90 12.20 9.09
N ASN A 104 5.88 12.83 7.92
CA ASN A 104 5.59 14.26 7.78
C ASN A 104 4.16 14.65 8.21
N LEU A 105 3.20 13.74 8.07
CA LEU A 105 1.80 13.96 8.47
C LEU A 105 1.49 13.46 9.88
N GLY A 106 2.41 12.74 10.53
CA GLY A 106 2.13 12.04 11.79
C GLY A 106 1.21 10.83 11.62
N SER A 107 1.12 10.28 10.42
CA SER A 107 0.32 9.10 10.10
C SER A 107 1.00 7.82 10.56
N ARG A 108 0.21 6.82 10.96
CA ARG A 108 0.74 5.47 11.21
C ARG A 108 0.82 4.69 9.91
N LEU A 109 2.00 4.17 9.57
CA LEU A 109 2.19 3.26 8.45
C LEU A 109 2.15 1.80 8.91
N ILE A 110 1.40 0.97 8.18
CA ILE A 110 1.42 -0.50 8.26
C ILE A 110 1.87 -0.99 6.89
N GLN A 111 3.10 -1.50 6.82
CA GLN A 111 3.67 -2.09 5.61
C GLN A 111 3.48 -3.59 5.64
N ILE A 112 2.76 -4.14 4.67
CA ILE A 112 2.65 -5.59 4.49
C ILE A 112 3.95 -6.10 3.88
N SER A 113 4.52 -7.13 4.47
CA SER A 113 5.75 -7.78 4.06
C SER A 113 5.50 -9.25 3.72
N THR A 114 6.54 -10.02 3.50
CA THR A 114 6.53 -11.43 3.09
C THR A 114 7.57 -12.22 3.86
N ASP A 115 7.36 -13.53 3.98
CA ASP A 115 8.31 -14.48 4.54
C ASP A 115 9.56 -14.70 3.65
N PHE A 116 9.49 -14.34 2.37
CA PHE A 116 10.68 -14.29 1.50
C PHE A 116 11.75 -13.28 1.91
N LEU A 117 11.49 -12.52 2.96
CA LEU A 117 12.50 -11.70 3.64
C LEU A 117 13.60 -12.54 4.29
N PHE A 118 13.26 -13.75 4.74
CA PHE A 118 14.19 -14.67 5.40
C PHE A 118 14.90 -15.57 4.39
N ASP A 119 16.11 -16.00 4.72
CA ASP A 119 16.93 -16.85 3.86
C ASP A 119 16.48 -18.32 3.81
N GLY A 120 15.57 -18.73 4.70
CA GLY A 120 15.02 -20.08 4.76
C GLY A 120 15.97 -21.15 5.32
N GLN A 121 17.11 -20.75 5.88
CA GLN A 121 18.12 -21.70 6.39
C GLN A 121 17.78 -22.24 7.77
N GLU A 122 17.13 -21.43 8.57
CA GLU A 122 16.62 -21.79 9.89
C GLU A 122 15.10 -21.73 9.87
N GLY A 123 14.43 -22.32 10.83
CA GLY A 123 13.00 -22.18 11.01
C GLY A 123 12.66 -21.27 12.19
N ASN A 124 11.37 -21.00 12.38
CA ASN A 124 10.87 -20.25 13.53
C ASN A 124 11.53 -18.87 13.74
N TYR A 125 11.70 -18.11 12.64
CA TYR A 125 12.19 -16.74 12.71
C TYR A 125 11.29 -15.88 13.58
N SER A 126 11.88 -14.98 14.36
CA SER A 126 11.18 -14.01 15.19
C SER A 126 11.36 -12.59 14.65
N GLU A 127 10.67 -11.61 15.25
CA GLU A 127 10.75 -10.19 14.91
C GLU A 127 12.03 -9.53 15.42
N SER A 128 12.85 -10.23 16.16
CA SER A 128 14.11 -9.75 16.74
C SER A 128 15.32 -10.01 15.87
#